data_83bc7c6ad162f4758087cbb54ef96d35
#
_entry.id   83bc7c6ad162f4758087cbb54ef96d35
#
_cell.length_a   1.000
_cell.length_b   1.000
_cell.length_c   1.000
_cell.angle_alpha   90.00
_cell.angle_beta   90.00
_cell.angle_gamma   90.00
#
_symmetry.space_group_name_H-M   'P 1'
#
loop_
_entity.id
_entity.type
_entity.pdbx_description
1 polymer ?
#
loop_
_entity_poly.entity_id
_entity_poly.type
_entity_poly.pdbx_seq_one_letter_code
_entity_poly.pdbx_strand_id
1 'polypeptide(L)'
;MVSLEGVAPTQKKSVPIIALPTTAGTAAEVTINYVITDEVNEKKMVCVNPNDIPAIAIVDAELMYTLPKGLTASTGLDALTHAIEGLITKGAWEMSDMFEIKAIEMITSYLETAVFEPTNAEARNG
;
A
#
# COMPACT_ATOMS: atom_id res chain seq x y z
N MET A 1 -8.50 -15.06 16.12
CA MET A 1 -7.87 -13.94 15.38
C MET A 1 -6.87 -13.16 16.22
N VAL A 2 -7.18 -12.84 17.50
CA VAL A 2 -6.24 -12.12 18.39
C VAL A 2 -4.84 -12.76 18.47
N SER A 3 -4.73 -14.07 18.29
CA SER A 3 -3.44 -14.80 18.26
C SER A 3 -2.57 -14.53 17.04
N LEU A 4 -3.07 -13.80 16.05
CA LEU A 4 -2.33 -13.42 14.83
C LEU A 4 -1.79 -11.98 14.89
N GLU A 5 -2.09 -11.22 15.96
CA GLU A 5 -1.57 -9.87 16.13
C GLU A 5 -0.04 -9.90 16.31
N GLY A 6 0.65 -9.01 15.62
CA GLY A 6 2.10 -8.98 15.55
C GLY A 6 2.67 -9.98 14.55
N VAL A 7 3.87 -10.47 14.81
CA VAL A 7 4.51 -11.48 13.95
C VAL A 7 3.90 -12.85 14.24
N ALA A 8 3.14 -13.38 13.29
CA ALA A 8 2.46 -14.65 13.47
C ALA A 8 3.46 -15.81 13.57
N PRO A 9 3.28 -16.72 14.55
CA PRO A 9 4.17 -17.87 14.74
C PRO A 9 3.92 -19.00 13.73
N THR A 10 2.92 -18.84 12.84
CA THR A 10 2.56 -19.89 11.87
C THR A 10 3.62 -20.06 10.80
N GLN A 11 3.96 -21.32 10.49
CA GLN A 11 4.85 -21.71 9.40
C GLN A 11 4.07 -22.15 8.15
N LYS A 12 2.74 -22.12 8.21
CA LYS A 12 1.91 -22.53 7.07
C LYS A 12 1.77 -21.39 6.10
N LYS A 13 2.06 -21.67 4.84
CA LYS A 13 1.74 -20.74 3.74
C LYS A 13 0.23 -20.65 3.59
N SER A 14 -0.25 -19.46 3.21
CA SER A 14 -1.61 -19.24 2.73
C SER A 14 -1.87 -20.02 1.42
N VAL A 15 -3.11 -20.06 0.99
CA VAL A 15 -3.41 -20.38 -0.41
C VAL A 15 -2.76 -19.31 -1.32
N PRO A 16 -2.41 -19.66 -2.58
CA PRO A 16 -1.90 -18.67 -3.51
C PRO A 16 -2.86 -17.48 -3.66
N ILE A 17 -2.34 -16.27 -3.48
CA ILE A 17 -3.11 -15.03 -3.58
C ILE A 17 -2.71 -14.30 -4.85
N ILE A 18 -3.68 -13.86 -5.63
CA ILE A 18 -3.51 -12.92 -6.75
C ILE A 18 -4.17 -11.62 -6.31
N ALA A 19 -3.40 -10.55 -6.20
CA ALA A 19 -3.89 -9.26 -5.76
C ALA A 19 -4.06 -8.30 -6.93
N LEU A 20 -5.22 -7.64 -6.97
CA LEU A 20 -5.53 -6.59 -7.94
C LEU A 20 -5.91 -5.34 -7.13
N PRO A 21 -4.99 -4.40 -6.88
CA PRO A 21 -5.31 -3.19 -6.12
C PRO A 21 -6.28 -2.30 -6.90
N THR A 22 -7.20 -1.68 -6.17
CA THR A 22 -8.14 -0.69 -6.68
C THR A 22 -7.93 0.69 -6.08
N THR A 23 -6.87 0.86 -5.30
CA THR A 23 -6.42 2.12 -4.71
C THR A 23 -4.89 2.19 -4.80
N ALA A 24 -4.34 3.37 -5.02
CA ALA A 24 -2.91 3.62 -4.91
C ALA A 24 -2.64 4.25 -3.54
N GLY A 25 -2.01 3.51 -2.62
CA GLY A 25 -1.78 3.95 -1.24
C GLY A 25 -0.91 2.97 -0.48
N THR A 26 -1.53 2.01 0.20
CA THR A 26 -0.87 1.10 1.15
C THR A 26 0.05 0.05 0.54
N ALA A 27 0.03 -0.16 -0.78
CA ALA A 27 0.77 -1.23 -1.48
C ALA A 27 0.53 -2.63 -0.86
N ALA A 28 -0.72 -2.90 -0.43
CA ALA A 28 -1.09 -4.16 0.22
C ALA A 28 -0.80 -5.39 -0.65
N GLU A 29 -0.75 -5.22 -1.96
CA GLU A 29 -0.46 -6.27 -2.96
C GLU A 29 0.99 -6.78 -2.93
N VAL A 30 1.90 -6.05 -2.27
CA VAL A 30 3.34 -6.41 -2.17
C VAL A 30 3.87 -6.39 -0.74
N THR A 31 3.00 -6.27 0.27
CA THR A 31 3.40 -6.21 1.68
C THR A 31 3.13 -7.52 2.42
N ILE A 32 3.91 -7.77 3.48
CA ILE A 32 3.71 -8.86 4.44
C ILE A 32 2.76 -8.47 5.58
N ASN A 33 2.33 -7.22 5.62
CA ASN A 33 1.48 -6.67 6.67
C ASN A 33 0.02 -6.68 6.22
N TYR A 34 -0.88 -7.01 7.14
CA TYR A 34 -2.30 -6.85 6.96
C TYR A 34 -2.96 -6.42 8.26
N VAL A 35 -4.07 -5.70 8.15
CA VAL A 35 -4.76 -5.13 9.31
C VAL A 35 -6.16 -5.71 9.39
N ILE A 36 -6.49 -6.28 10.55
CA ILE A 36 -7.81 -6.80 10.85
C ILE A 36 -8.46 -5.93 11.92
N THR A 37 -9.69 -5.51 11.69
CA THR A 37 -10.45 -4.76 12.68
C THR A 37 -11.20 -5.72 13.60
N ASP A 38 -10.92 -5.64 14.91
CA ASP A 38 -11.72 -6.25 15.95
C ASP A 38 -12.86 -5.27 16.29
N GLU A 39 -14.03 -5.55 15.75
CA GLU A 39 -15.21 -4.68 15.93
C GLU A 39 -15.74 -4.70 17.36
N VAL A 40 -15.49 -5.76 18.11
CA VAL A 40 -15.97 -5.90 19.50
C VAL A 40 -15.17 -5.01 20.45
N ASN A 41 -13.85 -4.97 20.27
CA ASN A 41 -12.94 -4.16 21.08
C ASN A 41 -12.55 -2.83 20.42
N GLU A 42 -13.11 -2.53 19.25
CA GLU A 42 -12.81 -1.33 18.45
C GLU A 42 -11.31 -1.12 18.20
N LYS A 43 -10.59 -2.25 17.96
CA LYS A 43 -9.14 -2.27 17.85
C LYS A 43 -8.70 -2.71 16.47
N LYS A 44 -7.74 -2.00 15.87
CA LYS A 44 -7.02 -2.46 14.68
C LYS A 44 -5.83 -3.33 15.12
N MET A 45 -5.81 -4.57 14.64
CA MET A 45 -4.73 -5.52 14.89
C MET A 45 -3.85 -5.58 13.65
N VAL A 46 -2.59 -5.26 13.82
CA VAL A 46 -1.58 -5.39 12.75
C VAL A 46 -1.01 -6.80 12.81
N CYS A 47 -1.13 -7.52 11.72
CA CYS A 47 -0.62 -8.87 11.54
C CYS A 47 0.52 -8.86 10.53
N VAL A 48 1.58 -9.59 10.80
CA VAL A 48 2.79 -9.63 9.96
C VAL A 48 3.14 -11.09 9.68
N ASN A 49 3.08 -11.50 8.41
CA ASN A 49 3.47 -12.85 8.03
C ASN A 49 3.97 -12.91 6.58
N PRO A 50 5.26 -13.25 6.37
CA PRO A 50 5.82 -13.40 5.03
C PRO A 50 5.15 -14.48 4.17
N ASN A 51 4.43 -15.43 4.79
CA ASN A 51 3.74 -16.49 4.06
C ASN A 51 2.42 -16.02 3.42
N ASP A 52 1.95 -14.83 3.77
CA ASP A 52 0.69 -14.27 3.29
C ASP A 52 0.87 -13.21 2.20
N ILE A 53 2.12 -12.94 1.79
CA ILE A 53 2.39 -12.05 0.66
C ILE A 53 1.76 -12.61 -0.62
N PRO A 54 1.07 -11.80 -1.43
CA PRO A 54 0.53 -12.24 -2.71
C PRO A 54 1.59 -12.85 -3.62
N ALA A 55 1.25 -13.95 -4.27
CA ALA A 55 2.14 -14.61 -5.24
C ALA A 55 2.24 -13.82 -6.55
N ILE A 56 1.19 -13.07 -6.89
CA ILE A 56 1.09 -12.23 -8.09
C ILE A 56 0.38 -10.93 -7.69
N ALA A 57 0.95 -9.81 -8.08
CA ALA A 57 0.29 -8.49 -8.05
C ALA A 57 0.05 -8.03 -9.49
N ILE A 58 -1.19 -7.68 -9.81
CA ILE A 58 -1.58 -7.11 -11.10
C ILE A 58 -2.01 -5.67 -10.84
N VAL A 59 -1.13 -4.73 -11.14
CA VAL A 59 -1.39 -3.29 -10.97
C VAL A 59 -1.89 -2.75 -12.31
N ASP A 60 -3.15 -2.35 -12.33
CA ASP A 60 -3.82 -1.77 -13.50
C ASP A 60 -4.48 -0.46 -13.10
N ALA A 61 -3.96 0.64 -13.61
CA ALA A 61 -4.44 1.98 -13.31
C ALA A 61 -5.91 2.20 -13.72
N GLU A 62 -6.42 1.47 -14.70
CA GLU A 62 -7.83 1.58 -15.14
C GLU A 62 -8.80 1.18 -14.03
N LEU A 63 -8.42 0.27 -13.14
CA LEU A 63 -9.23 -0.13 -11.99
C LEU A 63 -9.44 1.01 -10.98
N MET A 64 -8.66 2.09 -11.11
CA MET A 64 -8.70 3.25 -10.20
C MET A 64 -9.39 4.48 -10.83
N TYR A 65 -9.80 4.43 -12.12
CA TYR A 65 -10.39 5.59 -12.81
C TYR A 65 -11.72 6.05 -12.20
N THR A 66 -12.45 5.16 -11.54
CA THR A 66 -13.74 5.47 -10.91
C THR A 66 -13.63 5.88 -9.45
N LEU A 67 -12.42 5.96 -8.90
CA LEU A 67 -12.23 6.38 -7.52
C LEU A 67 -12.70 7.82 -7.30
N PRO A 68 -13.44 8.07 -6.21
CA PRO A 68 -13.76 9.44 -5.78
C PRO A 68 -12.50 10.27 -5.56
N LYS A 69 -12.52 11.56 -5.92
CA LYS A 69 -11.38 12.48 -5.76
C LYS A 69 -10.81 12.48 -4.33
N GLY A 70 -11.69 12.52 -3.33
CA GLY A 70 -11.26 12.50 -1.93
C GLY A 70 -10.52 11.22 -1.55
N LEU A 71 -10.93 10.08 -2.09
CA LEU A 71 -10.25 8.80 -1.84
C LEU A 71 -8.91 8.75 -2.57
N THR A 72 -8.85 9.18 -3.83
CA THR A 72 -7.58 9.30 -4.57
C THR A 72 -6.57 10.18 -3.82
N ALA A 73 -7.02 11.34 -3.33
CA ALA A 73 -6.15 12.24 -2.58
C ALA A 73 -5.68 11.63 -1.25
N SER A 74 -6.58 11.03 -0.48
CA SER A 74 -6.23 10.47 0.83
C SER A 74 -5.30 9.26 0.71
N THR A 75 -5.53 8.36 -0.24
CA THR A 75 -4.66 7.20 -0.45
C THR A 75 -3.31 7.59 -1.05
N GLY A 76 -3.27 8.58 -1.95
CA GLY A 76 -2.00 9.09 -2.47
C GLY A 76 -1.16 9.82 -1.41
N LEU A 77 -1.80 10.55 -0.48
CA LEU A 77 -1.11 11.13 0.67
C LEU A 77 -0.66 10.07 1.68
N ASP A 78 -1.39 8.96 1.81
CA ASP A 78 -0.96 7.79 2.58
C ASP A 78 0.32 7.18 2.00
N ALA A 79 0.36 6.99 0.67
CA ALA A 79 1.57 6.53 -0.02
C ALA A 79 2.76 7.50 0.19
N LEU A 80 2.53 8.82 0.10
CA LEU A 80 3.56 9.82 0.38
C LEU A 80 4.07 9.75 1.81
N THR A 81 3.17 9.53 2.77
CA THR A 81 3.52 9.37 4.18
C THR A 81 4.41 8.15 4.38
N HIS A 82 4.05 7.01 3.79
CA HIS A 82 4.87 5.78 3.84
C HIS A 82 6.27 5.99 3.25
N ALA A 83 6.37 6.69 2.11
CA ALA A 83 7.65 6.99 1.49
C ALA A 83 8.53 7.88 2.40
N ILE A 84 7.95 8.89 3.04
CA ILE A 84 8.68 9.74 4.00
C ILE A 84 9.08 8.94 5.23
N GLU A 85 8.19 8.12 5.79
CA GLU A 85 8.47 7.27 6.95
C GLU A 85 9.58 6.26 6.66
N GLY A 86 9.57 5.64 5.48
CA GLY A 86 10.63 4.74 5.02
C GLY A 86 11.99 5.43 4.98
N LEU A 87 12.03 6.67 4.47
CA LEU A 87 13.26 7.45 4.36
C LEU A 87 13.86 7.86 5.72
N ILE A 88 13.01 8.18 6.71
CA ILE A 88 13.45 8.66 8.04
C ILE A 88 13.56 7.55 9.09
N THR A 89 13.21 6.31 8.76
CA THR A 89 13.27 5.19 9.70
C THR A 89 14.71 4.83 10.06
N LYS A 90 14.91 4.30 11.29
CA LYS A 90 16.24 3.84 11.72
C LYS A 90 16.79 2.66 10.91
N GLY A 91 15.93 1.96 10.19
CA GLY A 91 16.29 0.85 9.32
C GLY A 91 16.58 1.26 7.88
N ALA A 92 16.51 2.56 7.56
CA ALA A 92 16.80 3.08 6.22
C ALA A 92 18.24 2.78 5.78
N TRP A 93 18.41 2.52 4.49
CA TRP A 93 19.71 2.25 3.85
C TRP A 93 19.65 2.62 2.37
N GLU A 94 20.78 2.67 1.70
CA GLU A 94 20.86 3.26 0.35
C GLU A 94 19.83 2.72 -0.65
N MET A 95 19.51 1.42 -0.58
CA MET A 95 18.56 0.83 -1.51
C MET A 95 17.11 1.23 -1.18
N SER A 96 16.72 1.27 0.10
CA SER A 96 15.40 1.77 0.49
C SER A 96 15.25 3.24 0.15
N ASP A 97 16.25 4.06 0.47
CA ASP A 97 16.24 5.50 0.22
C ASP A 97 16.04 5.83 -1.26
N MET A 98 16.65 5.05 -2.14
CA MET A 98 16.49 5.21 -3.59
C MET A 98 15.03 5.03 -4.03
N PHE A 99 14.33 4.02 -3.50
CA PHE A 99 12.92 3.78 -3.80
C PHE A 99 12.02 4.84 -3.18
N GLU A 100 12.28 5.24 -1.92
CA GLU A 100 11.47 6.22 -1.22
C GLU A 100 11.58 7.62 -1.86
N ILE A 101 12.79 8.05 -2.24
CA ILE A 101 12.99 9.30 -2.95
C ILE A 101 12.26 9.27 -4.29
N LYS A 102 12.35 8.14 -5.03
CA LYS A 102 11.66 8.02 -6.31
C LYS A 102 10.13 8.03 -6.14
N ALA A 103 9.61 7.38 -5.11
CA ALA A 103 8.18 7.41 -4.80
C ALA A 103 7.70 8.84 -4.47
N ILE A 104 8.45 9.60 -3.66
CA ILE A 104 8.15 11.01 -3.35
C ILE A 104 8.11 11.86 -4.62
N GLU A 105 9.10 11.71 -5.51
CA GLU A 105 9.13 12.42 -6.79
C GLU A 105 7.91 12.13 -7.66
N MET A 106 7.54 10.85 -7.79
CA MET A 106 6.40 10.42 -8.61
C MET A 106 5.09 10.92 -8.03
N ILE A 107 4.84 10.69 -6.73
CA ILE A 107 3.62 11.11 -6.07
C ILE A 107 3.44 12.63 -6.16
N THR A 108 4.47 13.40 -5.89
CA THR A 108 4.39 14.86 -5.95
C THR A 108 4.20 15.39 -7.36
N SER A 109 4.66 14.66 -8.38
CA SER A 109 4.49 15.06 -9.78
C SER A 109 3.11 14.74 -10.34
N TYR A 110 2.49 13.65 -9.89
CA TYR A 110 1.30 13.09 -10.54
C TYR A 110 0.02 13.16 -9.70
N LEU A 111 0.11 13.18 -8.36
CA LEU A 111 -1.05 13.05 -7.48
C LEU A 111 -2.11 14.14 -7.73
N GLU A 112 -1.71 15.39 -7.87
CA GLU A 112 -2.64 16.49 -8.11
C GLU A 112 -3.44 16.25 -9.40
N THR A 113 -2.76 15.91 -10.49
CA THR A 113 -3.39 15.60 -11.77
C THR A 113 -4.29 14.38 -11.65
N ALA A 114 -3.85 13.31 -11.00
CA ALA A 114 -4.66 12.11 -10.78
C ALA A 114 -5.95 12.38 -9.99
N VAL A 115 -5.93 13.35 -9.06
CA VAL A 115 -7.11 13.77 -8.28
C VAL A 115 -8.09 14.57 -9.13
N PHE A 116 -7.62 15.52 -9.94
CA PHE A 116 -8.48 16.42 -10.70
C PHE A 116 -8.89 15.88 -12.06
N GLU A 117 -8.07 15.00 -12.64
CA GLU A 117 -8.26 14.34 -13.93
C GLU A 117 -8.24 12.81 -13.76
N PRO A 118 -9.31 12.20 -13.21
CA PRO A 118 -9.30 10.80 -12.77
C PRO A 118 -9.03 9.76 -13.87
N THR A 119 -9.22 10.11 -15.13
CA THR A 119 -8.96 9.25 -16.29
C THR A 119 -7.70 9.62 -17.07
N ASN A 120 -6.87 10.53 -16.53
CA ASN A 120 -5.58 10.85 -17.10
C ASN A 120 -4.62 9.66 -16.94
N ALA A 121 -4.38 8.94 -18.04
CA ALA A 121 -3.60 7.70 -18.01
C ALA A 121 -2.14 7.93 -17.58
N GLU A 122 -1.53 9.05 -17.96
CA GLU A 122 -0.16 9.38 -17.56
C GLU A 122 -0.08 9.56 -16.04
N ALA A 123 -0.96 10.37 -15.47
CA ALA A 123 -0.99 10.63 -14.03
C ALA A 123 -1.40 9.42 -13.19
N ARG A 124 -2.09 8.45 -13.78
CA ARG A 124 -2.50 7.22 -13.07
C ARG A 124 -1.45 6.11 -13.15
N ASN A 125 -0.56 6.16 -14.12
CA ASN A 125 0.53 5.19 -14.28
C ASN A 125 1.87 5.70 -13.71
N GLY A 126 1.97 6.98 -13.41
CA GLY A 126 3.13 7.59 -12.73
C GLY A 126 3.07 7.40 -11.26
#